data_9f4a2856d2faed84af234c87a6ceea0a
#
_entry.id   9f4a2856d2faed84af234c87a6ceea0a
#
_cell.length_a   1.000
_cell.length_b   1.000
_cell.length_c   1.000
_cell.angle_alpha   90.00
_cell.angle_beta   90.00
_cell.angle_gamma   90.00
#
_symmetry.space_group_name_H-M   'P 1'
#
loop_
_entity.id
_entity.type
_entity.pdbx_description
1 polymer ?
#
loop_
_entity_poly.entity_id
_entity_poly.type
_entity_poly.pdbx_seq_one_letter_code
_entity_poly.pdbx_strand_id
1 'polypeptide(L)'
;MAGNKFSATGNQMVAEAIRQAKPDVMAAYPITPQTTIVETYDKFVADGRVHTEYVPVESEHSALSACIGASAAGARVATATSSQGLAYMWEELHIAAGMRCPIVMANANRALSSPINIHGDHSDAMAARDCGWVMFFAETAQEAYDNTIISFRVAEDPNVLLPVLTTLDGFVTTHAMDVCVMEDDETVEKYVGNYEPEYPLLDTEHPVGHGMFATLGPDYMKQKRIERTALDNAMEALEKHGKEWADITGRPFEIVDAWGCEDADYIVVCLGSNAGNVRFEARKLREEGKKVGVVRPRVFRPFPAKQIAEACKNAKGIAVIDRSDSFGSPSAPLALEVRNALYKAGLNIPVSDYIAGLGGADITLDQIKQVYTELEQGGNDTITYLGIEE
;
A
#
# COMPACT_ATOMS: atom_id res chain seq x y z
N MET A 1 13.91 5.60 -23.00
CA MET A 1 13.90 7.08 -23.10
C MET A 1 13.25 7.60 -21.82
N ALA A 2 13.72 8.66 -21.22
CA ALA A 2 13.07 9.18 -20.01
C ALA A 2 11.66 9.67 -20.37
N GLY A 3 10.65 9.26 -19.59
CA GLY A 3 9.28 9.69 -19.77
C GLY A 3 9.09 11.22 -19.67
N ASN A 4 7.92 11.72 -20.03
CA ASN A 4 7.63 13.15 -20.02
C ASN A 4 7.44 13.66 -18.58
N LYS A 5 8.16 14.73 -18.23
CA LYS A 5 7.98 15.42 -16.93
C LYS A 5 6.79 16.38 -16.99
N PHE A 6 5.95 16.33 -15.98
CA PHE A 6 4.81 17.23 -15.83
C PHE A 6 4.42 17.36 -14.35
N SER A 7 3.59 18.34 -14.03
CA SER A 7 3.07 18.50 -12.69
C SER A 7 1.72 17.81 -12.58
N ALA A 8 1.57 16.92 -11.57
CA ALA A 8 0.35 16.19 -11.31
C ALA A 8 0.16 15.92 -9.82
N THR A 9 -1.06 15.62 -9.42
CA THR A 9 -1.37 15.10 -8.09
C THR A 9 -1.27 13.58 -8.08
N GLY A 10 -1.13 12.98 -6.88
CA GLY A 10 -1.11 11.51 -6.76
C GLY A 10 -2.37 10.85 -7.33
N ASN A 11 -3.54 11.45 -7.12
CA ASN A 11 -4.79 10.92 -7.68
C ASN A 11 -4.79 10.93 -9.22
N GLN A 12 -4.27 12.00 -9.84
CA GLN A 12 -4.15 12.05 -11.30
C GLN A 12 -3.16 11.00 -11.81
N MET A 13 -2.03 10.81 -11.10
CA MET A 13 -1.04 9.79 -11.46
C MET A 13 -1.59 8.38 -11.35
N VAL A 14 -2.36 8.08 -10.31
CA VAL A 14 -3.05 6.78 -10.15
C VAL A 14 -4.08 6.56 -11.26
N ALA A 15 -4.89 7.56 -11.60
CA ALA A 15 -5.86 7.46 -12.69
C ALA A 15 -5.19 7.18 -14.04
N GLU A 16 -4.08 7.86 -14.36
CA GLU A 16 -3.29 7.61 -15.57
C GLU A 16 -2.65 6.21 -15.57
N ALA A 17 -2.12 5.74 -14.41
CA ALA A 17 -1.58 4.39 -14.28
C ALA A 17 -2.65 3.31 -14.56
N ILE A 18 -3.85 3.46 -13.99
CA ILE A 18 -4.99 2.57 -14.26
C ILE A 18 -5.36 2.63 -15.75
N ARG A 19 -5.45 3.83 -16.35
CA ARG A 19 -5.72 3.99 -17.77
C ARG A 19 -4.72 3.25 -18.64
N GLN A 20 -3.44 3.39 -18.35
CA GLN A 20 -2.36 2.76 -19.12
C GLN A 20 -2.32 1.24 -18.96
N ALA A 21 -2.75 0.72 -17.80
CA ALA A 21 -2.88 -0.72 -17.58
C ALA A 21 -4.08 -1.34 -18.32
N LYS A 22 -4.99 -0.51 -18.87
CA LYS A 22 -6.14 -0.93 -19.70
C LYS A 22 -7.02 -1.99 -19.01
N PRO A 23 -7.60 -1.74 -17.82
CA PRO A 23 -8.55 -2.68 -17.25
C PRO A 23 -9.79 -2.82 -18.14
N ASP A 24 -10.34 -4.04 -18.18
CA ASP A 24 -11.59 -4.30 -18.89
C ASP A 24 -12.79 -3.68 -18.15
N VAL A 25 -12.74 -3.72 -16.81
CA VAL A 25 -13.80 -3.18 -15.94
C VAL A 25 -13.20 -2.31 -14.84
N MET A 26 -13.85 -1.17 -14.59
CA MET A 26 -13.64 -0.35 -13.39
C MET A 26 -15.00 -0.02 -12.80
N ALA A 27 -15.30 -0.57 -11.62
CA ALA A 27 -16.49 -0.20 -10.85
C ALA A 27 -16.06 0.65 -9.66
N ALA A 28 -16.74 1.79 -9.44
CA ALA A 28 -16.34 2.71 -8.39
C ALA A 28 -17.54 3.53 -7.85
N TYR A 29 -17.40 3.96 -6.59
CA TYR A 29 -18.26 4.92 -5.93
C TYR A 29 -17.38 6.07 -5.39
N PRO A 30 -17.74 7.34 -5.65
CA PRO A 30 -16.89 8.48 -5.27
C PRO A 30 -16.93 8.72 -3.76
N ILE A 31 -15.75 8.85 -3.16
CA ILE A 31 -15.55 9.21 -1.74
C ILE A 31 -14.30 10.07 -1.59
N THR A 32 -14.38 11.16 -0.80
CA THR A 32 -13.23 12.03 -0.50
C THR A 32 -12.17 11.28 0.34
N PRO A 33 -10.84 11.36 0.03
CA PRO A 33 -10.20 12.15 -1.04
C PRO A 33 -9.94 11.39 -2.35
N GLN A 34 -10.53 10.21 -2.56
CA GLN A 34 -10.38 9.39 -3.76
C GLN A 34 -11.11 9.97 -4.99
N THR A 35 -12.14 10.80 -4.80
CA THR A 35 -13.08 11.26 -5.84
C THR A 35 -12.39 11.67 -7.14
N THR A 36 -11.28 12.38 -7.07
CA THR A 36 -10.57 12.84 -8.29
C THR A 36 -9.91 11.73 -9.09
N ILE A 37 -9.68 10.53 -8.54
CA ILE A 37 -9.27 9.35 -9.33
C ILE A 37 -10.42 8.96 -10.25
N VAL A 38 -11.61 8.80 -9.67
CA VAL A 38 -12.83 8.37 -10.37
C VAL A 38 -13.26 9.38 -11.41
N GLU A 39 -13.31 10.67 -11.07
CA GLU A 39 -13.66 11.75 -11.98
C GLU A 39 -12.68 11.86 -13.16
N THR A 40 -11.37 11.70 -12.90
CA THR A 40 -10.37 11.69 -13.94
C THR A 40 -10.56 10.49 -14.89
N TYR A 41 -10.87 9.32 -14.32
CA TYR A 41 -11.09 8.12 -15.12
C TYR A 41 -12.40 8.20 -15.95
N ASP A 42 -13.49 8.67 -15.35
CA ASP A 42 -14.75 8.94 -16.04
C ASP A 42 -14.56 9.87 -17.26
N LYS A 43 -13.71 10.90 -17.09
CA LYS A 43 -13.32 11.77 -18.20
C LYS A 43 -12.58 11.03 -19.31
N PHE A 44 -11.69 10.06 -18.97
CA PHE A 44 -11.03 9.25 -20.00
C PHE A 44 -12.02 8.41 -20.79
N VAL A 45 -13.05 7.90 -20.13
CA VAL A 45 -14.16 7.18 -20.81
C VAL A 45 -14.93 8.12 -21.72
N ALA A 46 -15.35 9.28 -21.20
CA ALA A 46 -16.11 10.29 -21.97
C ALA A 46 -15.34 10.81 -23.20
N ASP A 47 -14.00 10.96 -23.07
CA ASP A 47 -13.11 11.43 -24.14
C ASP A 47 -12.73 10.27 -25.13
N GLY A 48 -13.19 9.04 -24.90
CA GLY A 48 -12.88 7.86 -25.73
C GLY A 48 -11.39 7.43 -25.65
N ARG A 49 -10.71 7.75 -24.54
CA ARG A 49 -9.30 7.39 -24.31
C ARG A 49 -9.11 5.97 -23.80
N VAL A 50 -10.17 5.32 -23.36
CA VAL A 50 -10.20 3.95 -22.82
C VAL A 50 -11.36 3.17 -23.40
N HIS A 51 -11.23 1.84 -23.39
CA HIS A 51 -12.30 0.90 -23.74
C HIS A 51 -12.88 0.16 -22.53
N THR A 52 -12.49 0.61 -21.33
CA THR A 52 -12.94 0.06 -20.04
C THR A 52 -14.45 0.22 -19.89
N GLU A 53 -15.13 -0.85 -19.49
CA GLU A 53 -16.49 -0.74 -18.98
C GLU A 53 -16.45 -0.07 -17.60
N TYR A 54 -16.83 1.20 -17.56
CA TYR A 54 -16.89 1.98 -16.33
C TYR A 54 -18.26 1.85 -15.71
N VAL A 55 -18.35 1.27 -14.51
CA VAL A 55 -19.61 0.95 -13.82
C VAL A 55 -19.76 1.84 -12.59
N PRO A 56 -20.50 2.97 -12.70
CA PRO A 56 -20.88 3.73 -11.52
C PRO A 56 -21.93 2.95 -10.73
N VAL A 57 -21.71 2.81 -9.44
CA VAL A 57 -22.56 2.02 -8.53
C VAL A 57 -23.10 2.90 -7.40
N GLU A 58 -24.04 2.38 -6.60
CA GLU A 58 -24.69 3.14 -5.52
C GLU A 58 -23.95 3.04 -4.18
N SER A 59 -22.91 2.18 -4.09
CA SER A 59 -22.13 2.04 -2.87
C SER A 59 -20.76 1.40 -3.14
N GLU A 60 -19.83 1.55 -2.20
CA GLU A 60 -18.51 0.91 -2.28
C GLU A 60 -18.62 -0.63 -2.22
N HIS A 61 -19.55 -1.16 -1.42
CA HIS A 61 -19.82 -2.59 -1.37
C HIS A 61 -20.20 -3.13 -2.75
N SER A 62 -21.13 -2.48 -3.45
CA SER A 62 -21.52 -2.85 -4.81
C SER A 62 -20.35 -2.70 -5.80
N ALA A 63 -19.46 -1.71 -5.60
CA ALA A 63 -18.30 -1.53 -6.44
C ALA A 63 -17.37 -2.76 -6.38
N LEU A 64 -17.02 -3.22 -5.17
CA LEU A 64 -16.14 -4.37 -5.03
C LEU A 64 -16.83 -5.67 -5.43
N SER A 65 -18.13 -5.83 -5.15
CA SER A 65 -18.93 -6.98 -5.63
C SER A 65 -18.91 -7.09 -7.16
N ALA A 66 -19.10 -5.96 -7.88
CA ALA A 66 -18.99 -5.93 -9.34
C ALA A 66 -17.58 -6.28 -9.83
N CYS A 67 -16.54 -5.76 -9.15
CA CYS A 67 -15.16 -6.09 -9.45
C CYS A 67 -14.85 -7.59 -9.27
N ILE A 68 -15.36 -8.21 -8.19
CA ILE A 68 -15.19 -9.64 -7.94
C ILE A 68 -15.87 -10.47 -9.05
N GLY A 69 -17.10 -10.10 -9.41
CA GLY A 69 -17.81 -10.77 -10.50
C GLY A 69 -17.09 -10.67 -11.84
N ALA A 70 -16.61 -9.49 -12.20
CA ALA A 70 -15.85 -9.25 -13.42
C ALA A 70 -14.51 -10.02 -13.43
N SER A 71 -13.78 -9.98 -12.32
CA SER A 71 -12.51 -10.70 -12.16
C SER A 71 -12.70 -12.21 -12.26
N ALA A 72 -13.72 -12.76 -11.61
CA ALA A 72 -14.07 -14.19 -11.72
C ALA A 72 -14.46 -14.57 -13.15
N ALA A 73 -15.09 -13.67 -13.91
CA ALA A 73 -15.41 -13.88 -15.33
C ALA A 73 -14.17 -13.85 -16.24
N GLY A 74 -13.02 -13.40 -15.74
CA GLY A 74 -11.76 -13.37 -16.47
C GLY A 74 -11.31 -11.97 -16.92
N ALA A 75 -11.97 -10.91 -16.48
CA ALA A 75 -11.61 -9.53 -16.81
C ALA A 75 -10.43 -9.02 -15.95
N ARG A 76 -9.61 -8.15 -16.53
CA ARG A 76 -8.69 -7.28 -15.77
C ARG A 76 -9.48 -6.18 -15.08
N VAL A 77 -9.31 -6.00 -13.78
CA VAL A 77 -10.19 -5.16 -12.98
C VAL A 77 -9.42 -4.15 -12.15
N ALA A 78 -9.95 -2.94 -12.06
CA ALA A 78 -9.49 -1.90 -11.14
C ALA A 78 -10.65 -1.26 -10.39
N THR A 79 -10.35 -0.70 -9.21
CA THR A 79 -11.27 0.14 -8.44
C THR A 79 -10.49 1.14 -7.59
N ALA A 80 -11.20 2.08 -6.96
CA ALA A 80 -10.60 3.02 -6.02
C ALA A 80 -11.60 3.35 -4.90
N THR A 81 -11.06 3.55 -3.67
CA THR A 81 -11.86 3.86 -2.49
C THR A 81 -11.08 4.66 -1.45
N SER A 82 -11.66 4.84 -0.26
CA SER A 82 -11.08 5.54 0.89
C SER A 82 -11.87 5.22 2.16
N SER A 83 -11.20 5.17 3.33
CA SER A 83 -11.83 5.27 4.67
C SER A 83 -13.06 4.35 4.89
N GLN A 84 -14.23 4.98 5.18
CA GLN A 84 -15.49 4.24 5.36
C GLN A 84 -15.88 3.43 4.14
N GLY A 85 -15.49 3.86 2.93
CA GLY A 85 -15.70 3.07 1.73
C GLY A 85 -14.94 1.75 1.77
N LEU A 86 -13.66 1.77 2.18
CA LEU A 86 -12.89 0.53 2.40
C LEU A 86 -13.49 -0.32 3.52
N ALA A 87 -13.92 0.32 4.62
CA ALA A 87 -14.60 -0.38 5.72
C ALA A 87 -15.93 -1.01 5.28
N TYR A 88 -16.68 -0.36 4.37
CA TYR A 88 -17.93 -0.88 3.84
C TYR A 88 -17.70 -2.07 2.87
N MET A 89 -16.50 -2.19 2.29
CA MET A 89 -16.08 -3.34 1.49
C MET A 89 -15.55 -4.52 2.33
N TRP A 90 -15.60 -4.47 3.66
CA TRP A 90 -14.89 -5.38 4.55
C TRP A 90 -15.08 -6.86 4.22
N GLU A 91 -16.32 -7.35 4.09
CA GLU A 91 -16.56 -8.77 3.77
C GLU A 91 -16.07 -9.13 2.37
N GLU A 92 -16.21 -8.21 1.42
CA GLU A 92 -15.79 -8.37 0.03
C GLU A 92 -14.27 -8.49 -0.11
N LEU A 93 -13.49 -7.82 0.78
CA LEU A 93 -12.03 -7.94 0.78
C LEU A 93 -11.60 -9.40 1.00
N HIS A 94 -12.22 -10.09 1.96
CA HIS A 94 -11.94 -11.49 2.24
C HIS A 94 -12.41 -12.42 1.11
N ILE A 95 -13.53 -12.08 0.47
CA ILE A 95 -14.08 -12.84 -0.66
C ILE A 95 -13.13 -12.73 -1.85
N ALA A 96 -12.70 -11.52 -2.21
CA ALA A 96 -11.78 -11.28 -3.32
C ALA A 96 -10.47 -12.06 -3.17
N ALA A 97 -9.85 -12.02 -1.99
CA ALA A 97 -8.63 -12.76 -1.71
C ALA A 97 -8.86 -14.29 -1.72
N GLY A 98 -9.91 -14.76 -1.07
CA GLY A 98 -10.26 -16.19 -0.99
C GLY A 98 -10.64 -16.80 -2.35
N MET A 99 -11.25 -16.01 -3.23
CA MET A 99 -11.57 -16.40 -4.62
C MET A 99 -10.41 -16.21 -5.59
N ARG A 100 -9.29 -15.66 -5.12
CA ARG A 100 -8.08 -15.44 -5.94
C ARG A 100 -8.34 -14.50 -7.12
N CYS A 101 -9.06 -13.40 -6.86
CA CYS A 101 -9.39 -12.38 -7.83
C CYS A 101 -8.27 -11.31 -7.93
N PRO A 102 -7.52 -11.19 -9.04
CA PRO A 102 -6.46 -10.20 -9.21
C PRO A 102 -7.03 -8.81 -9.48
N ILE A 103 -7.55 -8.17 -8.45
CA ILE A 103 -8.14 -6.83 -8.50
C ILE A 103 -7.09 -5.82 -8.02
N VAL A 104 -6.88 -4.73 -8.75
CA VAL A 104 -6.04 -3.60 -8.31
C VAL A 104 -6.94 -2.50 -7.74
N MET A 105 -6.75 -2.21 -6.45
CA MET A 105 -7.50 -1.16 -5.74
C MET A 105 -6.57 -0.04 -5.30
N ALA A 106 -6.87 1.19 -5.69
CA ALA A 106 -6.24 2.37 -5.12
C ALA A 106 -7.02 2.83 -3.89
N ASN A 107 -6.33 2.99 -2.75
CA ASN A 107 -6.92 3.53 -1.52
C ASN A 107 -6.29 4.86 -1.17
N ALA A 108 -7.04 5.93 -1.31
CA ALA A 108 -6.66 7.25 -0.82
C ALA A 108 -6.88 7.29 0.69
N ASN A 109 -5.83 7.00 1.47
CA ASN A 109 -5.92 6.84 2.92
C ASN A 109 -6.62 8.01 3.60
N ARG A 110 -7.59 7.71 4.44
CA ARG A 110 -8.36 8.67 5.22
C ARG A 110 -8.75 8.05 6.55
N ALA A 111 -8.73 8.88 7.61
CA ALA A 111 -9.16 8.51 8.95
C ALA A 111 -10.55 7.86 8.97
N LEU A 112 -10.68 6.80 9.77
CA LEU A 112 -11.99 6.20 10.06
C LEU A 112 -12.76 7.04 11.10
N SER A 113 -14.07 7.18 10.91
CA SER A 113 -14.95 7.80 11.92
C SER A 113 -15.09 6.87 13.15
N SER A 114 -15.37 7.35 14.36
CA SER A 114 -15.69 8.67 14.86
C SER A 114 -14.51 9.30 15.62
N PRO A 115 -14.34 10.64 15.60
CA PRO A 115 -15.15 11.63 14.90
C PRO A 115 -14.94 11.57 13.39
N ILE A 116 -15.88 12.16 12.62
CA ILE A 116 -15.72 12.25 11.17
C ILE A 116 -14.55 13.18 10.84
N ASN A 117 -13.64 12.68 9.99
CA ASN A 117 -12.50 13.44 9.48
C ASN A 117 -12.24 13.01 8.05
N ILE A 118 -11.97 13.97 7.15
CA ILE A 118 -11.72 13.67 5.75
C ILE A 118 -10.22 13.59 5.39
N HIS A 119 -9.34 13.93 6.34
CA HIS A 119 -7.89 13.96 6.12
C HIS A 119 -7.25 12.60 6.33
N GLY A 120 -6.00 12.47 5.82
CA GLY A 120 -5.31 11.20 5.75
C GLY A 120 -4.70 10.73 7.06
N ASP A 121 -4.94 9.46 7.39
CA ASP A 121 -4.11 8.62 8.24
C ASP A 121 -4.20 7.18 7.69
N HIS A 122 -3.61 6.21 8.37
CA HIS A 122 -3.55 4.84 7.86
C HIS A 122 -4.56 3.89 8.52
N SER A 123 -5.51 4.41 9.32
CA SER A 123 -6.46 3.57 10.07
C SER A 123 -7.32 2.68 9.17
N ASP A 124 -7.69 3.16 7.98
CA ASP A 124 -8.47 2.41 6.99
C ASP A 124 -7.67 1.21 6.42
N ALA A 125 -6.49 1.46 5.89
CA ALA A 125 -5.64 0.40 5.33
C ALA A 125 -5.16 -0.59 6.41
N MET A 126 -4.83 -0.10 7.62
CA MET A 126 -4.42 -0.96 8.73
C MET A 126 -5.55 -1.84 9.25
N ALA A 127 -6.82 -1.39 9.18
CA ALA A 127 -7.96 -2.26 9.45
C ALA A 127 -8.05 -3.41 8.44
N ALA A 128 -7.67 -3.20 7.18
CA ALA A 128 -7.70 -4.20 6.11
C ALA A 128 -6.44 -5.09 6.01
N ARG A 129 -5.41 -4.89 6.85
CA ARG A 129 -4.10 -5.53 6.73
C ARG A 129 -4.09 -7.06 6.75
N ASP A 130 -5.13 -7.70 7.28
CA ASP A 130 -5.22 -9.14 7.44
C ASP A 130 -6.26 -9.81 6.50
N CYS A 131 -6.73 -9.06 5.47
CA CYS A 131 -7.74 -9.54 4.52
C CYS A 131 -7.17 -10.38 3.36
N GLY A 132 -5.85 -10.63 3.30
CA GLY A 132 -5.23 -11.46 2.25
C GLY A 132 -4.82 -10.68 1.00
N TRP A 133 -4.75 -9.36 1.06
CA TRP A 133 -4.32 -8.47 -0.02
C TRP A 133 -2.83 -8.17 0.05
N VAL A 134 -2.18 -8.04 -1.10
CA VAL A 134 -0.87 -7.38 -1.19
C VAL A 134 -1.06 -5.90 -0.93
N MET A 135 -0.18 -5.25 -0.15
CA MET A 135 -0.37 -3.85 0.25
C MET A 135 0.88 -3.02 0.05
N PHE A 136 0.73 -1.93 -0.71
CA PHE A 136 1.74 -0.89 -0.90
C PHE A 136 1.39 0.38 -0.13
N PHE A 137 2.42 1.09 0.35
CA PHE A 137 2.32 2.45 0.91
C PHE A 137 3.24 3.38 0.13
N ALA A 138 2.67 4.25 -0.68
CA ALA A 138 3.43 5.21 -1.50
C ALA A 138 3.89 6.41 -0.67
N GLU A 139 5.14 6.84 -0.88
CA GLU A 139 5.69 8.07 -0.30
C GLU A 139 5.27 9.30 -1.12
N THR A 140 5.31 9.20 -2.45
CA THR A 140 5.12 10.32 -3.39
C THR A 140 4.07 9.99 -4.45
N ALA A 141 3.63 11.01 -5.19
CA ALA A 141 2.76 10.85 -6.35
C ALA A 141 3.40 9.95 -7.43
N GLN A 142 4.73 10.04 -7.60
CA GLN A 142 5.47 9.17 -8.52
C GLN A 142 5.42 7.71 -8.09
N GLU A 143 5.64 7.43 -6.81
CA GLU A 143 5.53 6.05 -6.31
C GLU A 143 4.11 5.50 -6.40
N ALA A 144 3.08 6.34 -6.19
CA ALA A 144 1.69 5.91 -6.35
C ALA A 144 1.41 5.44 -7.79
N TYR A 145 1.94 6.15 -8.79
CA TYR A 145 1.90 5.74 -10.19
C TYR A 145 2.63 4.40 -10.42
N ASP A 146 3.90 4.33 -10.01
CA ASP A 146 4.73 3.15 -10.22
C ASP A 146 4.14 1.92 -9.51
N ASN A 147 3.69 2.08 -8.24
CA ASN A 147 3.05 1.02 -7.47
C ASN A 147 1.77 0.51 -8.15
N THR A 148 0.95 1.42 -8.70
CA THR A 148 -0.28 1.04 -9.38
C THR A 148 0.00 0.21 -10.62
N ILE A 149 0.99 0.57 -11.43
CA ILE A 149 1.40 -0.21 -12.62
C ILE A 149 1.96 -1.58 -12.21
N ILE A 150 2.87 -1.61 -11.23
CA ILE A 150 3.47 -2.85 -10.72
C ILE A 150 2.38 -3.77 -10.14
N SER A 151 1.34 -3.19 -9.52
CA SER A 151 0.24 -3.94 -8.90
C SER A 151 -0.48 -4.86 -9.87
N PHE A 152 -0.68 -4.47 -11.13
CA PHE A 152 -1.29 -5.35 -12.15
C PHE A 152 -0.43 -6.57 -12.41
N ARG A 153 0.89 -6.40 -12.57
CA ARG A 153 1.80 -7.52 -12.78
C ARG A 153 1.86 -8.46 -11.60
N VAL A 154 1.83 -7.92 -10.38
CA VAL A 154 1.87 -8.72 -9.14
C VAL A 154 0.55 -9.44 -8.93
N ALA A 155 -0.59 -8.74 -9.10
CA ALA A 155 -1.91 -9.34 -8.94
C ALA A 155 -2.14 -10.51 -9.91
N GLU A 156 -1.72 -10.35 -11.16
CA GLU A 156 -1.92 -11.28 -12.26
C GLU A 156 -0.82 -12.36 -12.37
N ASP A 157 0.24 -12.31 -11.52
CA ASP A 157 1.26 -13.37 -11.53
C ASP A 157 0.61 -14.72 -11.15
N PRO A 158 0.81 -15.78 -11.95
CA PRO A 158 0.16 -17.08 -11.72
C PRO A 158 0.45 -17.70 -10.35
N ASN A 159 1.59 -17.37 -9.72
CA ASN A 159 1.94 -17.85 -8.39
C ASN A 159 1.27 -17.02 -7.27
N VAL A 160 0.70 -15.87 -7.62
CA VAL A 160 0.06 -14.93 -6.70
C VAL A 160 -1.45 -14.96 -6.87
N LEU A 161 -2.01 -14.47 -7.97
CA LEU A 161 -3.45 -14.34 -8.22
C LEU A 161 -4.19 -13.82 -6.98
N LEU A 162 -3.77 -12.68 -6.45
CA LEU A 162 -4.36 -12.03 -5.29
C LEU A 162 -4.64 -10.57 -5.58
N PRO A 163 -5.65 -10.01 -4.93
CA PRO A 163 -5.89 -8.57 -5.04
C PRO A 163 -4.77 -7.76 -4.41
N VAL A 164 -4.54 -6.57 -4.95
CA VAL A 164 -3.51 -5.62 -4.51
C VAL A 164 -4.14 -4.30 -4.11
N LEU A 165 -3.81 -3.82 -2.91
CA LEU A 165 -4.16 -2.51 -2.39
C LEU A 165 -2.95 -1.59 -2.51
N THR A 166 -3.01 -0.58 -3.38
CA THR A 166 -2.00 0.48 -3.43
C THR A 166 -2.53 1.70 -2.70
N THR A 167 -1.80 2.18 -1.69
CA THR A 167 -2.26 3.29 -0.84
C THR A 167 -1.44 4.55 -1.08
N LEU A 168 -2.09 5.69 -0.90
CA LEU A 168 -1.47 7.01 -0.92
C LEU A 168 -2.14 7.93 0.10
N ASP A 169 -1.34 8.77 0.78
CA ASP A 169 -1.81 9.58 1.89
C ASP A 169 -2.79 10.68 1.44
N GLY A 170 -3.98 10.67 2.03
CA GLY A 170 -5.04 11.60 1.73
C GLY A 170 -4.63 13.06 1.95
N PHE A 171 -4.97 13.92 1.00
CA PHE A 171 -4.60 15.33 0.87
C PHE A 171 -3.10 15.59 0.69
N VAL A 172 -2.22 14.88 1.38
CA VAL A 172 -0.76 15.06 1.23
C VAL A 172 -0.30 14.56 -0.14
N THR A 173 -0.38 13.24 -0.40
CA THR A 173 0.02 12.67 -1.69
C THR A 173 -1.08 12.79 -2.74
N THR A 174 -2.36 12.64 -2.33
CA THR A 174 -3.50 12.63 -3.27
C THR A 174 -3.74 13.95 -3.96
N HIS A 175 -3.47 15.10 -3.33
CA HIS A 175 -3.85 16.44 -3.83
C HIS A 175 -2.70 17.41 -3.99
N ALA A 176 -1.55 17.20 -3.33
CA ALA A 176 -0.39 18.04 -3.57
C ALA A 176 0.14 17.84 -5.00
N MET A 177 0.50 18.96 -5.64
CA MET A 177 1.15 18.95 -6.95
C MET A 177 2.60 18.54 -6.80
N ASP A 178 3.02 17.54 -7.52
CA ASP A 178 4.40 17.06 -7.57
C ASP A 178 4.91 17.04 -9.02
N VAL A 179 6.22 16.98 -9.19
CA VAL A 179 6.84 16.78 -10.51
C VAL A 179 6.97 15.29 -10.77
N CYS A 180 6.16 14.81 -11.67
CA CYS A 180 6.06 13.38 -11.99
C CYS A 180 6.62 13.09 -13.40
N VAL A 181 7.01 11.85 -13.60
CA VAL A 181 7.41 11.29 -14.90
C VAL A 181 6.42 10.18 -15.25
N MET A 182 5.71 10.32 -16.35
CA MET A 182 4.82 9.30 -16.88
C MET A 182 5.48 8.66 -18.09
N GLU A 183 5.52 7.34 -18.12
CA GLU A 183 5.98 6.59 -19.29
C GLU A 183 4.93 6.65 -20.42
N ASP A 184 5.35 6.42 -21.65
CA ASP A 184 4.42 6.33 -22.78
C ASP A 184 3.55 5.06 -22.69
N ASP A 185 2.39 5.12 -23.33
CA ASP A 185 1.40 4.05 -23.27
C ASP A 185 1.96 2.71 -23.81
N GLU A 186 2.81 2.74 -24.84
CA GLU A 186 3.42 1.54 -25.42
C GLU A 186 4.37 0.86 -24.43
N THR A 187 5.16 1.63 -23.69
CA THR A 187 6.08 1.13 -22.66
C THR A 187 5.29 0.45 -21.54
N VAL A 188 4.22 1.08 -21.05
CA VAL A 188 3.39 0.50 -19.99
C VAL A 188 2.63 -0.73 -20.47
N GLU A 189 2.05 -0.67 -21.67
CA GLU A 189 1.35 -1.82 -22.27
C GLU A 189 2.26 -3.03 -22.45
N LYS A 190 3.50 -2.81 -22.90
CA LYS A 190 4.48 -3.89 -23.03
C LYS A 190 4.89 -4.47 -21.67
N TYR A 191 5.00 -3.65 -20.64
CA TYR A 191 5.36 -4.09 -19.29
C TYR A 191 4.19 -4.85 -18.65
N VAL A 192 3.00 -4.29 -18.65
CA VAL A 192 1.82 -4.91 -18.03
C VAL A 192 1.40 -6.18 -18.81
N GLY A 193 1.47 -6.14 -20.14
CA GLY A 193 1.10 -7.24 -21.01
C GLY A 193 -0.41 -7.50 -21.06
N ASN A 194 -0.80 -8.52 -21.82
CA ASN A 194 -2.18 -9.00 -21.85
C ASN A 194 -2.45 -9.86 -20.61
N TYR A 195 -3.64 -9.70 -20.02
CA TYR A 195 -4.10 -10.60 -18.98
C TYR A 195 -4.72 -11.85 -19.60
N GLU A 196 -4.22 -13.00 -19.21
CA GLU A 196 -4.77 -14.31 -19.61
C GLU A 196 -5.24 -15.00 -18.33
N PRO A 197 -6.55 -15.01 -18.04
CA PRO A 197 -7.08 -15.61 -16.81
C PRO A 197 -6.89 -17.13 -16.80
N GLU A 198 -6.36 -17.65 -15.70
CA GLU A 198 -6.10 -19.09 -15.58
C GLU A 198 -7.39 -19.92 -15.37
N TYR A 199 -8.37 -19.34 -14.67
CA TYR A 199 -9.60 -20.04 -14.28
C TYR A 199 -10.84 -19.14 -14.48
N PRO A 200 -11.15 -18.72 -15.74
CA PRO A 200 -12.30 -17.84 -15.95
C PRO A 200 -13.64 -18.59 -15.78
N LEU A 201 -14.55 -18.02 -15.00
CA LEU A 201 -15.87 -18.60 -14.73
C LEU A 201 -16.70 -18.85 -16.00
N LEU A 202 -16.46 -18.04 -17.04
CA LEU A 202 -17.20 -18.12 -18.30
C LEU A 202 -16.61 -19.11 -19.32
N ASP A 203 -15.53 -19.80 -18.98
CA ASP A 203 -15.01 -20.91 -19.81
C ASP A 203 -15.92 -22.15 -19.65
N THR A 204 -16.75 -22.39 -20.67
CA THR A 204 -17.66 -23.53 -20.68
C THR A 204 -17.02 -24.84 -21.08
N GLU A 205 -15.80 -24.81 -21.64
CA GLU A 205 -15.05 -26.01 -22.01
C GLU A 205 -14.28 -26.57 -20.81
N HIS A 206 -13.83 -25.67 -19.89
CA HIS A 206 -13.13 -26.04 -18.66
C HIS A 206 -13.86 -25.45 -17.42
N PRO A 207 -15.04 -25.96 -17.05
CA PRO A 207 -15.86 -25.35 -16.03
C PRO A 207 -15.16 -25.36 -14.67
N VAL A 208 -15.14 -24.20 -14.01
CA VAL A 208 -14.60 -24.01 -12.65
C VAL A 208 -15.68 -23.50 -11.71
N GLY A 209 -15.46 -23.66 -10.40
CA GLY A 209 -16.33 -23.11 -9.37
C GLY A 209 -15.57 -22.13 -8.51
N HIS A 210 -16.11 -20.93 -8.35
CA HIS A 210 -15.62 -19.93 -7.42
C HIS A 210 -16.54 -19.83 -6.20
N GLY A 211 -15.98 -19.48 -5.03
CA GLY A 211 -16.75 -19.22 -3.82
C GLY A 211 -17.55 -20.41 -3.28
N MET A 212 -17.00 -21.61 -3.40
CA MET A 212 -17.66 -22.84 -2.94
C MET A 212 -17.94 -22.83 -1.43
N PHE A 213 -19.09 -23.40 -1.05
CA PHE A 213 -19.41 -23.64 0.35
C PHE A 213 -18.49 -24.72 0.93
N ALA A 214 -17.67 -24.35 1.92
CA ALA A 214 -16.85 -25.32 2.66
C ALA A 214 -17.67 -25.92 3.82
N THR A 215 -17.80 -27.25 3.82
CA THR A 215 -18.44 -27.98 4.90
C THR A 215 -17.52 -28.14 6.12
N LEU A 216 -18.01 -28.78 7.17
CA LEU A 216 -17.19 -29.20 8.32
C LEU A 216 -16.05 -30.10 7.86
N GLY A 217 -14.83 -29.77 8.30
CA GLY A 217 -13.63 -30.53 7.96
C GLY A 217 -12.45 -29.65 7.57
N PRO A 218 -11.40 -30.23 6.97
CA PRO A 218 -10.15 -29.52 6.70
C PRO A 218 -10.21 -28.57 5.47
N ASP A 219 -11.28 -28.58 4.67
CA ASP A 219 -11.27 -27.91 3.36
C ASP A 219 -11.17 -26.38 3.48
N TYR A 220 -11.89 -25.76 4.41
CA TYR A 220 -11.74 -24.32 4.67
C TYR A 220 -10.29 -23.96 5.04
N MET A 221 -9.67 -24.75 5.92
CA MET A 221 -8.29 -24.53 6.34
C MET A 221 -7.29 -24.73 5.19
N LYS A 222 -7.55 -25.69 4.29
CA LYS A 222 -6.75 -25.87 3.07
C LYS A 222 -6.83 -24.66 2.15
N GLN A 223 -8.02 -24.11 1.94
CA GLN A 223 -8.20 -22.88 1.13
C GLN A 223 -7.44 -21.69 1.73
N LYS A 224 -7.55 -21.47 3.05
CA LYS A 224 -6.79 -20.42 3.74
C LYS A 224 -5.28 -20.63 3.68
N ARG A 225 -4.81 -21.87 3.67
CA ARG A 225 -3.39 -22.18 3.45
C ARG A 225 -2.94 -21.85 2.03
N ILE A 226 -3.75 -22.11 1.01
CA ILE A 226 -3.46 -21.75 -0.39
C ILE A 226 -3.36 -20.23 -0.53
N GLU A 227 -4.32 -19.50 0.02
CA GLU A 227 -4.31 -18.04 0.06
C GLU A 227 -3.04 -17.51 0.76
N ARG A 228 -2.67 -18.08 1.91
CA ARG A 228 -1.44 -17.71 2.62
C ARG A 228 -0.19 -18.00 1.79
N THR A 229 -0.11 -19.14 1.13
CA THR A 229 1.04 -19.48 0.27
C THR A 229 1.16 -18.50 -0.89
N ALA A 230 0.04 -18.12 -1.50
CA ALA A 230 0.02 -17.12 -2.56
C ALA A 230 0.53 -15.76 -2.09
N LEU A 231 0.14 -15.32 -0.89
CA LEU A 231 0.64 -14.08 -0.30
C LEU A 231 2.15 -14.18 0.03
N ASP A 232 2.63 -15.33 0.49
CA ASP A 232 4.06 -15.55 0.72
C ASP A 232 4.85 -15.51 -0.61
N ASN A 233 4.31 -16.06 -1.71
CA ASN A 233 4.90 -16.00 -3.06
C ASN A 233 4.90 -14.57 -3.63
N ALA A 234 4.00 -13.71 -3.18
CA ALA A 234 3.95 -12.33 -3.66
C ALA A 234 5.25 -11.56 -3.37
N MET A 235 6.06 -11.97 -2.38
CA MET A 235 7.36 -11.34 -2.12
C MET A 235 8.29 -11.47 -3.33
N GLU A 236 8.40 -12.65 -3.91
CA GLU A 236 9.24 -12.90 -5.09
C GLU A 236 8.69 -12.18 -6.32
N ALA A 237 7.36 -12.18 -6.51
CA ALA A 237 6.71 -11.45 -7.60
C ALA A 237 6.95 -9.93 -7.49
N LEU A 238 6.89 -9.36 -6.29
CA LEU A 238 7.19 -7.95 -6.02
C LEU A 238 8.63 -7.59 -6.38
N GLU A 239 9.60 -8.40 -5.94
CA GLU A 239 11.02 -8.19 -6.27
C GLU A 239 11.26 -8.26 -7.78
N LYS A 240 10.70 -9.27 -8.44
CA LYS A 240 10.84 -9.49 -9.88
C LYS A 240 10.22 -8.34 -10.67
N HIS A 241 8.93 -8.08 -10.49
CA HIS A 241 8.20 -7.10 -11.31
C HIS A 241 8.61 -5.66 -10.95
N GLY A 242 8.91 -5.38 -9.67
CA GLY A 242 9.46 -4.09 -9.28
C GLY A 242 10.82 -3.81 -9.91
N LYS A 243 11.70 -4.81 -9.96
CA LYS A 243 13.00 -4.68 -10.63
C LYS A 243 12.84 -4.51 -12.16
N GLU A 244 11.97 -5.27 -12.80
CA GLU A 244 11.68 -5.11 -14.24
C GLU A 244 11.22 -3.67 -14.54
N TRP A 245 10.33 -3.09 -13.71
CA TRP A 245 9.89 -1.71 -13.87
C TRP A 245 11.01 -0.70 -13.62
N ALA A 246 11.86 -0.94 -12.62
CA ALA A 246 13.02 -0.10 -12.35
C ALA A 246 14.03 -0.11 -13.51
N ASP A 247 14.27 -1.27 -14.11
CA ASP A 247 15.18 -1.42 -15.26
C ASP A 247 14.63 -0.67 -16.51
N ILE A 248 13.30 -0.60 -16.70
CA ILE A 248 12.64 0.12 -17.80
C ILE A 248 12.71 1.64 -17.58
N THR A 249 12.40 2.08 -16.35
CA THR A 249 12.16 3.51 -16.07
C THR A 249 13.39 4.25 -15.55
N GLY A 250 14.37 3.50 -15.04
CA GLY A 250 15.52 4.05 -14.30
C GLY A 250 15.15 4.54 -12.89
N ARG A 251 13.92 4.34 -12.41
CA ARG A 251 13.48 4.66 -11.05
C ARG A 251 13.67 3.44 -10.15
N PRO A 252 14.38 3.57 -9.02
CA PRO A 252 14.64 2.43 -8.15
C PRO A 252 13.35 1.86 -7.53
N PHE A 253 13.29 0.54 -7.41
CA PHE A 253 12.26 -0.16 -6.66
C PHE A 253 12.92 -0.96 -5.55
N GLU A 254 12.51 -0.68 -4.33
CA GLU A 254 12.92 -1.42 -3.14
C GLU A 254 11.67 -1.73 -2.31
N ILE A 255 11.57 -2.97 -1.80
CA ILE A 255 10.48 -3.38 -0.90
C ILE A 255 10.59 -2.65 0.44
N VAL A 256 11.83 -2.41 0.88
CA VAL A 256 12.17 -1.61 2.06
C VAL A 256 13.24 -0.61 1.67
N ASP A 257 12.92 0.67 1.74
CA ASP A 257 13.87 1.77 1.59
C ASP A 257 14.57 1.99 2.94
N ALA A 258 15.87 1.74 2.97
CA ALA A 258 16.71 1.86 4.16
C ALA A 258 17.80 2.91 3.92
N TRP A 259 17.61 4.11 4.45
CA TRP A 259 18.52 5.22 4.26
C TRP A 259 19.39 5.46 5.49
N GLY A 260 20.73 5.44 5.32
CA GLY A 260 21.71 5.73 6.37
C GLY A 260 21.71 4.72 7.53
N CYS A 261 21.29 3.46 7.27
CA CYS A 261 21.14 2.44 8.31
C CYS A 261 22.43 1.67 8.58
N GLU A 262 23.43 1.72 7.70
CA GLU A 262 24.64 0.92 7.76
C GLU A 262 25.48 1.18 9.03
N ASP A 263 25.50 2.44 9.47
CA ASP A 263 26.25 2.90 10.64
C ASP A 263 25.36 3.58 11.69
N ALA A 264 24.03 3.47 11.55
CA ALA A 264 23.08 4.14 12.43
C ALA A 264 23.05 3.51 13.83
N ASP A 265 23.16 4.35 14.85
CA ASP A 265 22.90 4.00 16.24
C ASP A 265 21.38 3.99 16.53
N TYR A 266 20.62 4.88 15.88
CA TYR A 266 19.18 5.03 16.07
C TYR A 266 18.46 5.12 14.73
N ILE A 267 17.36 4.38 14.62
CA ILE A 267 16.59 4.26 13.38
C ILE A 267 15.14 4.60 13.65
N VAL A 268 14.55 5.42 12.77
CA VAL A 268 13.09 5.63 12.72
C VAL A 268 12.51 4.80 11.59
N VAL A 269 11.45 4.04 11.91
CA VAL A 269 10.65 3.26 10.95
C VAL A 269 9.30 3.94 10.76
N CYS A 270 8.89 4.18 9.51
CA CYS A 270 7.59 4.80 9.22
C CYS A 270 7.08 4.40 7.84
N LEU A 271 5.79 4.70 7.53
CA LEU A 271 5.13 4.41 6.26
C LEU A 271 4.71 5.69 5.54
N GLY A 272 4.48 5.58 4.23
CA GLY A 272 3.86 6.62 3.41
C GLY A 272 4.67 7.91 3.31
N SER A 273 3.98 9.04 3.17
CA SER A 273 4.56 10.36 2.90
C SER A 273 5.46 10.90 4.03
N ASN A 274 5.29 10.41 5.26
CA ASN A 274 6.10 10.85 6.41
C ASN A 274 7.59 10.56 6.24
N ALA A 275 7.94 9.53 5.48
CA ALA A 275 9.33 9.12 5.28
C ALA A 275 10.20 10.25 4.73
N GLY A 276 9.64 11.11 3.87
CA GLY A 276 10.33 12.29 3.34
C GLY A 276 10.76 13.25 4.45
N ASN A 277 9.85 13.59 5.37
CA ASN A 277 10.14 14.47 6.49
C ASN A 277 11.14 13.84 7.48
N VAL A 278 10.97 12.56 7.78
CA VAL A 278 11.90 11.81 8.66
C VAL A 278 13.30 11.77 8.05
N ARG A 279 13.41 11.49 6.75
CA ARG A 279 14.69 11.49 6.03
C ARG A 279 15.33 12.86 5.97
N PHE A 280 14.52 13.92 5.80
CA PHE A 280 15.01 15.30 5.80
C PHE A 280 15.62 15.68 7.16
N GLU A 281 14.93 15.40 8.29
CA GLU A 281 15.46 15.69 9.60
C GLU A 281 16.67 14.79 9.95
N ALA A 282 16.63 13.52 9.57
CA ALA A 282 17.76 12.61 9.75
C ALA A 282 19.03 13.10 9.02
N ARG A 283 18.90 13.71 7.83
CA ARG A 283 20.05 14.34 7.14
C ARG A 283 20.67 15.46 7.95
N LYS A 284 19.86 16.37 8.50
CA LYS A 284 20.36 17.46 9.36
C LYS A 284 21.07 16.91 10.60
N LEU A 285 20.48 15.93 11.27
CA LEU A 285 21.09 15.29 12.44
C LEU A 285 22.44 14.63 12.08
N ARG A 286 22.54 14.00 10.89
CA ARG A 286 23.82 13.45 10.42
C ARG A 286 24.85 14.54 10.11
N GLU A 287 24.45 15.69 9.61
CA GLU A 287 25.33 16.86 9.45
C GLU A 287 25.85 17.37 10.82
N GLU A 288 25.06 17.20 11.88
CA GLU A 288 25.45 17.47 13.28
C GLU A 288 26.32 16.34 13.89
N GLY A 289 26.63 15.29 13.13
CA GLY A 289 27.47 14.16 13.56
C GLY A 289 26.71 13.02 14.25
N LYS A 290 25.37 13.04 14.24
CA LYS A 290 24.55 11.96 14.78
C LYS A 290 24.51 10.76 13.82
N LYS A 291 24.51 9.55 14.35
CA LYS A 291 24.38 8.31 13.57
C LYS A 291 22.93 7.85 13.58
N VAL A 292 22.14 8.40 12.69
CA VAL A 292 20.71 8.13 12.59
C VAL A 292 20.34 7.63 11.20
N GLY A 293 19.35 6.74 11.11
CA GLY A 293 18.86 6.17 9.87
C GLY A 293 17.34 6.15 9.81
N VAL A 294 16.82 5.87 8.61
CA VAL A 294 15.38 5.76 8.32
C VAL A 294 15.10 4.47 7.59
N VAL A 295 14.08 3.75 8.02
CA VAL A 295 13.56 2.55 7.33
C VAL A 295 12.12 2.81 6.95
N ARG A 296 11.82 2.64 5.66
CA ARG A 296 10.47 2.80 5.12
C ARG A 296 10.08 1.54 4.35
N PRO A 297 9.20 0.70 4.89
CA PRO A 297 8.57 -0.33 4.10
C PRO A 297 7.70 0.30 3.00
N ARG A 298 7.97 0.01 1.73
CA ARG A 298 7.11 0.34 0.59
C ARG A 298 5.98 -0.68 0.46
N VAL A 299 6.27 -1.92 0.84
CA VAL A 299 5.30 -3.03 0.91
C VAL A 299 5.04 -3.37 2.38
N PHE A 300 3.76 -3.43 2.75
CA PHE A 300 3.34 -3.80 4.11
C PHE A 300 2.80 -5.24 4.19
N ARG A 301 2.22 -5.73 3.11
CA ARG A 301 1.80 -7.13 2.95
C ARG A 301 2.24 -7.69 1.58
N PRO A 302 2.93 -8.82 1.56
CA PRO A 302 3.51 -9.54 2.70
C PRO A 302 4.52 -8.69 3.47
N PHE A 303 4.60 -8.87 4.80
CA PHE A 303 5.49 -8.02 5.62
C PHE A 303 6.96 -8.38 5.39
N PRO A 304 7.83 -7.43 5.02
CA PRO A 304 9.22 -7.67 4.66
C PRO A 304 10.13 -7.81 5.89
N ALA A 305 9.80 -8.76 6.78
CA ALA A 305 10.43 -8.91 8.08
C ALA A 305 11.96 -9.10 8.02
N LYS A 306 12.45 -9.84 7.01
CA LYS A 306 13.89 -10.10 6.84
C LYS A 306 14.66 -8.83 6.46
N GLN A 307 14.11 -8.06 5.51
CA GLN A 307 14.72 -6.81 5.03
C GLN A 307 14.74 -5.75 6.14
N ILE A 308 13.66 -5.64 6.92
CA ILE A 308 13.60 -4.72 8.07
C ILE A 308 14.60 -5.12 9.16
N ALA A 309 14.65 -6.41 9.53
CA ALA A 309 15.60 -6.88 10.52
C ALA A 309 17.06 -6.66 10.07
N GLU A 310 17.36 -6.88 8.79
CA GLU A 310 18.69 -6.62 8.23
C GLU A 310 19.05 -5.13 8.27
N ALA A 311 18.13 -4.24 7.90
CA ALA A 311 18.36 -2.79 7.96
C ALA A 311 18.59 -2.28 9.39
N CYS A 312 17.95 -2.91 10.37
CA CYS A 312 17.98 -2.47 11.77
C CYS A 312 19.05 -3.18 12.63
N LYS A 313 19.74 -4.20 12.14
CA LYS A 313 20.56 -5.12 12.95
C LYS A 313 21.66 -4.48 13.79
N ASN A 314 22.17 -3.31 13.37
CA ASN A 314 23.27 -2.60 14.05
C ASN A 314 22.75 -1.48 14.97
N ALA A 315 21.46 -1.20 14.99
CA ALA A 315 20.90 -0.13 15.78
C ALA A 315 20.92 -0.43 17.29
N LYS A 316 21.11 0.61 18.09
CA LYS A 316 21.01 0.57 19.57
C LYS A 316 19.57 0.77 20.04
N GLY A 317 18.75 1.46 19.22
CA GLY A 317 17.34 1.71 19.50
C GLY A 317 16.58 2.05 18.20
N ILE A 318 15.31 1.69 18.18
CA ILE A 318 14.42 1.91 17.05
C ILE A 318 13.18 2.66 17.53
N ALA A 319 12.74 3.67 16.83
CA ALA A 319 11.41 4.24 16.99
C ALA A 319 10.55 3.88 15.79
N VAL A 320 9.28 3.60 16.05
CA VAL A 320 8.29 3.44 14.99
C VAL A 320 7.30 4.61 15.09
N ILE A 321 7.09 5.31 13.97
CA ILE A 321 6.07 6.35 13.86
C ILE A 321 4.93 5.79 13.03
N ASP A 322 3.83 5.46 13.71
CA ASP A 322 2.59 4.98 13.11
C ASP A 322 1.60 6.11 12.86
N ARG A 323 0.87 6.06 11.73
CA ARG A 323 -0.29 6.91 11.46
C ARG A 323 -1.60 6.15 11.66
N SER A 324 -1.61 5.22 12.59
CA SER A 324 -2.77 4.43 13.01
C SER A 324 -2.55 3.93 14.40
N ASP A 325 -3.62 3.80 15.17
CA ASP A 325 -3.60 3.10 16.45
C ASP A 325 -4.17 1.69 16.30
N SER A 326 -3.81 0.81 17.21
CA SER A 326 -4.39 -0.53 17.38
C SER A 326 -5.01 -0.60 18.78
N PHE A 327 -6.20 0.00 18.92
CA PHE A 327 -6.86 0.19 20.21
C PHE A 327 -6.93 -1.09 21.05
N GLY A 328 -6.39 -0.99 22.27
CA GLY A 328 -6.30 -2.11 23.21
C GLY A 328 -5.12 -3.06 22.98
N SER A 329 -4.30 -2.83 21.96
CA SER A 329 -3.03 -3.51 21.75
C SER A 329 -1.89 -2.84 22.54
N PRO A 330 -0.84 -3.57 22.92
CA PRO A 330 0.35 -2.97 23.54
C PRO A 330 1.22 -2.15 22.59
N SER A 331 0.94 -2.17 21.30
CA SER A 331 1.69 -1.44 20.26
C SER A 331 0.81 -1.10 19.07
N ALA A 332 1.16 -0.06 18.35
CA ALA A 332 0.55 0.31 17.08
C ALA A 332 0.88 -0.70 15.96
N PRO A 333 0.14 -0.71 14.84
CA PRO A 333 0.21 -1.80 13.84
C PRO A 333 1.60 -2.04 13.25
N LEU A 334 2.31 -1.01 12.82
CA LEU A 334 3.66 -1.13 12.26
C LEU A 334 4.67 -1.55 13.35
N ALA A 335 4.56 -0.98 14.54
CA ALA A 335 5.45 -1.30 15.65
C ALA A 335 5.33 -2.78 16.07
N LEU A 336 4.11 -3.36 16.07
CA LEU A 336 3.91 -4.79 16.29
C LEU A 336 4.67 -5.66 15.29
N GLU A 337 4.60 -5.30 14.00
CA GLU A 337 5.28 -6.04 12.94
C GLU A 337 6.81 -5.90 13.04
N VAL A 338 7.31 -4.70 13.32
CA VAL A 338 8.75 -4.45 13.52
C VAL A 338 9.28 -5.26 14.70
N ARG A 339 8.61 -5.21 15.86
CA ARG A 339 8.98 -6.01 17.04
C ARG A 339 9.02 -7.50 16.73
N ASN A 340 8.02 -8.02 16.02
CA ASN A 340 7.97 -9.42 15.63
C ASN A 340 9.10 -9.78 14.65
N ALA A 341 9.42 -8.91 13.69
CA ALA A 341 10.52 -9.11 12.75
C ALA A 341 11.87 -9.21 13.46
N LEU A 342 12.15 -8.28 14.37
CA LEU A 342 13.37 -8.28 15.18
C LEU A 342 13.46 -9.53 16.08
N TYR A 343 12.37 -9.88 16.76
CA TYR A 343 12.32 -11.06 17.61
C TYR A 343 12.62 -12.34 16.85
N LYS A 344 12.02 -12.52 15.66
CA LYS A 344 12.27 -13.69 14.79
C LYS A 344 13.69 -13.73 14.25
N ALA A 345 14.35 -12.60 14.10
CA ALA A 345 15.74 -12.50 13.68
C ALA A 345 16.73 -12.69 14.87
N GLY A 346 16.24 -12.85 16.09
CA GLY A 346 17.08 -12.97 17.30
C GLY A 346 17.73 -11.66 17.73
N LEU A 347 17.19 -10.51 17.27
CA LEU A 347 17.67 -9.18 17.61
C LEU A 347 16.92 -8.65 18.83
N ASN A 348 17.68 -8.31 19.88
CA ASN A 348 17.14 -7.74 21.12
C ASN A 348 17.41 -6.22 21.16
N ILE A 349 16.75 -5.50 20.25
CA ILE A 349 16.88 -4.05 20.12
C ILE A 349 15.61 -3.40 20.69
N PRO A 350 15.74 -2.41 21.61
CA PRO A 350 14.57 -1.67 22.12
C PRO A 350 13.81 -0.97 20.99
N VAL A 351 12.48 -1.05 21.04
CA VAL A 351 11.60 -0.40 20.08
C VAL A 351 10.64 0.52 20.81
N SER A 352 10.72 1.81 20.54
CA SER A 352 9.80 2.83 21.04
C SER A 352 8.67 3.07 20.05
N ASP A 353 7.47 3.35 20.55
CA ASP A 353 6.24 3.35 19.79
C ASP A 353 5.58 4.74 19.86
N TYR A 354 5.46 5.38 18.69
CA TYR A 354 4.88 6.71 18.54
C TYR A 354 3.70 6.69 17.58
N ILE A 355 2.61 7.29 17.98
CA ILE A 355 1.46 7.57 17.14
C ILE A 355 1.47 9.05 16.77
N ALA A 356 1.40 9.36 15.48
CA ALA A 356 1.41 10.72 14.97
C ALA A 356 0.58 10.86 13.70
N GLY A 357 0.15 12.08 13.41
CA GLY A 357 -0.49 12.41 12.12
C GLY A 357 -1.88 11.80 11.94
N LEU A 358 -2.57 11.38 13.00
CA LEU A 358 -3.94 10.90 12.93
C LEU A 358 -4.86 12.01 12.43
N GLY A 359 -5.81 11.64 11.56
CA GLY A 359 -6.76 12.60 11.00
C GLY A 359 -6.11 13.74 10.23
N GLY A 360 -4.90 13.52 9.67
CA GLY A 360 -4.17 14.51 8.88
C GLY A 360 -3.42 15.56 9.67
N ALA A 361 -3.24 15.38 10.98
CA ALA A 361 -2.38 16.25 11.77
C ALA A 361 -0.95 16.26 11.23
N ASP A 362 -0.31 17.42 11.23
CA ASP A 362 1.07 17.55 10.75
C ASP A 362 2.04 16.82 11.68
N ILE A 363 3.01 16.13 11.07
CA ILE A 363 4.18 15.60 11.77
C ILE A 363 5.34 16.55 11.51
N THR A 364 5.65 17.38 12.49
CA THR A 364 6.64 18.44 12.36
C THR A 364 8.08 17.91 12.46
N LEU A 365 9.03 18.68 11.91
CA LEU A 365 10.45 18.34 12.03
C LEU A 365 10.91 18.34 13.48
N ASP A 366 10.37 19.22 14.33
CA ASP A 366 10.69 19.27 15.76
C ASP A 366 10.22 18.01 16.48
N GLN A 367 9.04 17.47 16.16
CA GLN A 367 8.57 16.19 16.70
C GLN A 367 9.47 15.04 16.26
N ILE A 368 9.89 15.01 14.99
CA ILE A 368 10.83 13.99 14.48
C ILE A 368 12.17 14.08 15.21
N LYS A 369 12.68 15.31 15.39
CA LYS A 369 13.90 15.55 16.17
C LYS A 369 13.76 15.09 17.63
N GLN A 370 12.59 15.34 18.22
CA GLN A 370 12.25 14.86 19.57
C GLN A 370 12.36 13.34 19.67
N VAL A 371 11.78 12.60 18.70
CA VAL A 371 11.83 11.13 18.64
C VAL A 371 13.28 10.63 18.65
N TYR A 372 14.17 11.18 17.82
CA TYR A 372 15.58 10.80 17.83
C TYR A 372 16.28 11.14 19.14
N THR A 373 15.93 12.28 19.75
CA THR A 373 16.50 12.70 21.04
C THR A 373 16.07 11.76 22.16
N GLU A 374 14.80 11.36 22.18
CA GLU A 374 14.27 10.42 23.18
C GLU A 374 14.91 9.03 23.02
N LEU A 375 15.15 8.57 21.79
CA LEU A 375 15.88 7.32 21.53
C LEU A 375 17.30 7.35 22.11
N GLU A 376 18.01 8.47 21.99
CA GLU A 376 19.35 8.65 22.61
C GLU A 376 19.31 8.57 24.13
N GLN A 377 18.17 8.87 24.75
CA GLN A 377 17.94 8.82 26.19
C GLN A 377 17.40 7.47 26.68
N GLY A 378 17.23 6.49 25.78
CA GLY A 378 16.74 5.15 26.10
C GLY A 378 15.35 4.82 25.55
N GLY A 379 14.69 5.79 24.91
CA GLY A 379 13.35 5.60 24.31
C GLY A 379 12.21 5.60 25.33
N ASN A 380 11.07 5.07 24.92
CA ASN A 380 9.87 4.93 25.75
C ASN A 380 9.41 3.46 25.83
N ASP A 381 8.73 3.10 26.89
CA ASP A 381 8.13 1.77 27.11
C ASP A 381 6.62 1.75 26.85
N THR A 382 6.02 2.91 26.59
CA THR A 382 4.57 3.09 26.36
C THR A 382 4.34 3.78 25.03
N ILE A 383 3.14 3.58 24.46
CA ILE A 383 2.75 4.32 23.26
C ILE A 383 2.68 5.81 23.59
N THR A 384 3.38 6.62 22.79
CA THR A 384 3.38 8.09 22.93
C THR A 384 2.67 8.72 21.74
N TYR A 385 1.66 9.56 22.02
CA TYR A 385 1.00 10.36 20.99
C TYR A 385 1.76 11.67 20.79
N LEU A 386 2.40 11.84 19.62
CA LEU A 386 3.14 13.06 19.32
C LEU A 386 2.18 14.23 19.00
N GLY A 387 2.44 15.39 19.63
CA GLY A 387 1.68 16.61 19.40
C GLY A 387 0.40 16.73 20.23
N ILE A 388 0.20 15.86 21.21
CA ILE A 388 -0.86 15.98 22.22
C ILE A 388 -0.19 16.27 23.56
N GLU A 389 -0.59 17.38 24.19
CA GLU A 389 -0.22 17.66 25.58
C GLU A 389 -1.13 16.84 26.52
N GLU A 390 -0.54 16.14 27.51
CA GLU A 390 -1.28 15.39 28.53
C GLU A 390 -1.95 16.30 29.55
#